data_90d1e596301425bf2907cbf6cdf36457
#
_entry.id   90d1e596301425bf2907cbf6cdf36457
#
_cell.length_a   1.000
_cell.length_b   1.000
_cell.length_c   1.000
_cell.angle_alpha   90.00
_cell.angle_beta   90.00
_cell.angle_gamma   90.00
#
_symmetry.space_group_name_H-M   'P 1'
#
loop_
_entity.id
_entity.type
_entity.pdbx_description
1 polymer ?
#
loop_
_entity_poly.entity_id
_entity_poly.type
_entity_poly.pdbx_seq_one_letter_code
_entity_poly.pdbx_strand_id
1 'polypeptide(L)'
;MVLVKRIVLDVLKPHLPNGLEFAKAIAEHGADYRVTFTVQEVDEKTETVQIIIEGDDVDFDVITETIASLGGSLHSIDEVEVSSAAEK
;
A
#
# COMPACT_ATOMS: atom_id res chain seq x y z
N MET A 1 -8.79 3.28 21.40
CA MET A 1 -8.76 2.76 20.02
C MET A 1 -7.36 2.93 19.45
N VAL A 2 -7.07 2.16 18.44
CA VAL A 2 -5.75 2.19 17.80
C VAL A 2 -5.94 2.57 16.32
N LEU A 3 -5.09 3.48 15.84
CA LEU A 3 -5.14 3.97 14.47
C LEU A 3 -3.85 3.56 13.75
N VAL A 4 -3.99 3.13 12.51
CA VAL A 4 -2.84 2.78 11.66
C VAL A 4 -2.49 4.03 10.85
N LYS A 5 -1.32 4.60 11.13
CA LYS A 5 -0.92 5.87 10.50
C LYS A 5 -0.08 5.68 9.24
N ARG A 6 0.69 4.61 9.18
CA ARG A 6 1.61 4.39 8.07
C ARG A 6 1.93 2.92 7.94
N ILE A 7 1.92 2.41 6.72
CA ILE A 7 2.42 1.06 6.44
C ILE A 7 3.35 1.12 5.24
N VAL A 8 4.39 0.30 5.29
CA VAL A 8 5.35 0.14 4.20
C VAL A 8 5.31 -1.31 3.77
N LEU A 9 4.96 -1.54 2.52
CA LEU A 9 4.74 -2.87 1.97
C LEU A 9 5.74 -3.16 0.86
N ASP A 10 6.21 -4.39 0.83
CA ASP A 10 7.00 -4.91 -0.29
C ASP A 10 6.07 -5.78 -1.12
N VAL A 11 5.90 -5.43 -2.38
CA VAL A 11 4.90 -6.04 -3.26
C VAL A 11 5.54 -6.46 -4.56
N LEU A 12 5.16 -7.64 -5.04
CA LEU A 12 5.52 -8.11 -6.36
C LEU A 12 4.32 -7.84 -7.27
N LYS A 13 4.53 -7.12 -8.36
CA LYS A 13 3.44 -6.78 -9.26
C LYS A 13 3.80 -7.09 -10.72
N PRO A 14 2.81 -7.42 -11.55
CA PRO A 14 3.03 -7.52 -12.98
C PRO A 14 3.29 -6.13 -13.56
N HIS A 15 3.81 -6.06 -14.79
CA HIS A 15 4.08 -4.77 -15.40
C HIS A 15 2.84 -3.91 -15.61
N LEU A 16 1.68 -4.54 -15.79
CA LEU A 16 0.41 -3.82 -15.96
C LEU A 16 -0.56 -4.28 -14.89
N PRO A 17 -1.35 -3.39 -14.31
CA PRO A 17 -1.36 -1.94 -14.55
C PRO A 17 -0.06 -1.29 -14.08
N ASN A 18 0.25 -0.11 -14.59
CA ASN A 18 1.50 0.57 -14.24
C ASN A 18 1.44 1.15 -12.83
N GLY A 19 2.59 1.63 -12.34
CA GLY A 19 2.70 2.10 -10.96
C GLY A 19 1.75 3.25 -10.63
N LEU A 20 1.52 4.15 -11.56
CA LEU A 20 0.61 5.28 -11.32
C LEU A 20 -0.82 4.79 -11.13
N GLU A 21 -1.28 3.88 -11.99
CA GLU A 21 -2.62 3.33 -11.87
C GLU A 21 -2.78 2.54 -10.58
N PHE A 22 -1.74 1.81 -10.21
CA PHE A 22 -1.72 1.03 -8.99
C PHE A 22 -1.84 1.93 -7.76
N ALA A 23 -1.04 2.99 -7.72
CA ALA A 23 -1.05 3.93 -6.60
C ALA A 23 -2.40 4.67 -6.50
N LYS A 24 -2.96 5.07 -7.64
CA LYS A 24 -4.26 5.74 -7.66
C LYS A 24 -5.36 4.85 -7.10
N ALA A 25 -5.37 3.58 -7.49
CA ALA A 25 -6.39 2.64 -7.02
C ALA A 25 -6.34 2.49 -5.51
N ILE A 26 -5.15 2.45 -4.95
CA ILE A 26 -4.99 2.36 -3.50
C ILE A 26 -5.46 3.65 -2.82
N ALA A 27 -5.04 4.79 -3.35
CA ALA A 27 -5.36 6.09 -2.76
C ALA A 27 -6.86 6.38 -2.74
N GLU A 28 -7.62 5.82 -3.67
CA GLU A 28 -9.06 6.05 -3.73
C GLU A 28 -9.82 5.50 -2.52
N HIS A 29 -9.22 4.62 -1.74
CA HIS A 29 -9.90 3.99 -0.61
C HIS A 29 -9.92 4.83 0.66
N GLY A 30 -9.25 5.95 0.69
CA GLY A 30 -9.30 6.82 1.84
C GLY A 30 -9.09 8.27 1.44
N ALA A 31 -9.94 9.18 1.97
CA ALA A 31 -9.91 10.59 1.57
C ALA A 31 -8.59 11.27 1.86
N ASP A 32 -7.87 10.82 2.87
CA ASP A 32 -6.62 11.42 3.29
C ASP A 32 -5.40 10.52 3.05
N TYR A 33 -5.57 9.46 2.26
CA TYR A 33 -4.46 8.55 1.99
C TYR A 33 -3.41 9.22 1.12
N ARG A 34 -2.16 9.05 1.53
CA ARG A 34 -1.01 9.46 0.76
C ARG A 34 -0.26 8.19 0.39
N VAL A 35 -0.11 7.94 -0.90
CA VAL A 35 0.53 6.72 -1.39
C VAL A 35 1.82 7.08 -2.10
N THR A 36 2.92 6.49 -1.65
CA THR A 36 4.23 6.64 -2.28
C THR A 36 4.62 5.28 -2.86
N PHE A 37 4.88 5.24 -4.14
CA PHE A 37 5.14 4.01 -4.88
C PHE A 37 6.54 4.10 -5.48
N THR A 38 7.40 3.14 -5.15
CA THR A 38 8.78 3.12 -5.63
C THR A 38 9.11 1.77 -6.22
N VAL A 39 9.57 1.76 -7.46
CA VAL A 39 10.02 0.53 -8.12
C VAL A 39 11.46 0.27 -7.66
N GLN A 40 11.70 -0.88 -7.08
CA GLN A 40 13.01 -1.26 -6.57
C GLN A 40 13.77 -2.15 -7.53
N GLU A 41 13.05 -3.00 -8.26
CA GLU A 41 13.65 -3.93 -9.19
C GLU A 41 12.66 -4.26 -10.30
N VAL A 42 13.16 -4.37 -11.52
CA VAL A 42 12.34 -4.74 -12.67
C VAL A 42 12.90 -6.03 -13.27
N ASP A 43 12.04 -7.03 -13.34
CA ASP A 43 12.36 -8.30 -13.98
C ASP A 43 11.60 -8.42 -15.30
N GLU A 44 11.82 -9.52 -15.99
CA GLU A 44 11.20 -9.74 -17.30
C GLU A 44 9.67 -9.69 -17.25
N LYS A 45 9.07 -10.26 -16.19
CA LYS A 45 7.61 -10.37 -16.09
C LYS A 45 7.01 -9.59 -14.95
N THR A 46 7.81 -9.20 -13.97
CA THR A 46 7.31 -8.60 -12.74
C THR A 46 8.20 -7.45 -12.30
N GLU A 47 7.70 -6.71 -11.32
CA GLU A 47 8.42 -5.62 -10.66
C GLU A 47 8.32 -5.82 -9.16
N THR A 48 9.42 -5.60 -8.45
CA THR A 48 9.41 -5.52 -7.00
C THR A 48 9.27 -4.06 -6.63
N VAL A 49 8.24 -3.73 -5.86
CA VAL A 49 7.91 -2.35 -5.55
C VAL A 49 7.72 -2.18 -4.06
N GLN A 50 8.03 -0.97 -3.60
CA GLN A 50 7.74 -0.56 -2.24
C GLN A 50 6.56 0.39 -2.27
N ILE A 51 5.53 0.12 -1.47
CA ILE A 51 4.35 0.97 -1.41
C ILE A 51 4.20 1.46 0.03
N ILE A 52 4.18 2.78 0.17
CA ILE A 52 4.01 3.43 1.47
C ILE A 52 2.63 4.07 1.46
N ILE A 53 1.79 3.72 2.44
CA ILE A 53 0.46 4.31 2.57
C ILE A 53 0.39 5.01 3.93
N GLU A 54 0.02 6.29 3.91
CA GLU A 54 -0.11 7.11 5.09
C GLU A 54 -1.51 7.71 5.14
N GLY A 55 -2.04 7.88 6.34
CA GLY A 55 -3.36 8.46 6.54
C GLY A 55 -3.70 8.50 8.01
N ASP A 56 -4.89 8.96 8.32
CA ASP A 56 -5.34 9.02 9.72
C ASP A 56 -5.61 7.64 10.27
N ASP A 57 -6.21 6.77 9.47
CA ASP A 57 -6.47 5.39 9.87
C ASP A 57 -6.51 4.51 8.62
N VAL A 58 -5.36 3.94 8.28
CA VAL A 58 -5.20 3.16 7.06
C VAL A 58 -5.84 1.78 7.23
N ASP A 59 -6.69 1.39 6.30
CA ASP A 59 -7.37 0.10 6.30
C ASP A 59 -6.52 -0.92 5.54
N PHE A 60 -5.75 -1.70 6.27
CA PHE A 60 -4.83 -2.68 5.71
C PHE A 60 -5.55 -3.72 4.85
N ASP A 61 -6.72 -4.20 5.31
CA ASP A 61 -7.44 -5.26 4.58
C ASP A 61 -7.92 -4.78 3.21
N VAL A 62 -8.44 -3.56 3.15
CA VAL A 62 -8.89 -2.98 1.89
C VAL A 62 -7.71 -2.79 0.94
N ILE A 63 -6.57 -2.36 1.47
CA ILE A 63 -5.37 -2.15 0.66
C ILE A 63 -4.86 -3.47 0.09
N THR A 64 -4.79 -4.52 0.91
CA THR A 64 -4.31 -5.81 0.43
C THR A 64 -5.26 -6.42 -0.59
N GLU A 65 -6.57 -6.25 -0.42
CA GLU A 65 -7.54 -6.71 -1.41
C GLU A 65 -7.37 -5.96 -2.73
N THR A 66 -7.11 -4.66 -2.65
CA THR A 66 -6.90 -3.84 -3.85
C THR A 66 -5.65 -4.31 -4.59
N ILE A 67 -4.56 -4.52 -3.87
CA ILE A 67 -3.30 -5.01 -4.45
C ILE A 67 -3.56 -6.34 -5.16
N ALA A 68 -4.25 -7.27 -4.51
CA ALA A 68 -4.55 -8.56 -5.10
C ALA A 68 -5.42 -8.44 -6.35
N SER A 69 -6.40 -7.55 -6.32
CA SER A 69 -7.31 -7.36 -7.47
C SER A 69 -6.58 -6.80 -8.69
N LEU A 70 -5.45 -6.13 -8.48
CA LEU A 70 -4.63 -5.58 -9.55
C LEU A 70 -3.53 -6.54 -9.99
N GLY A 71 -3.54 -7.76 -9.45
CA GLY A 71 -2.58 -8.78 -9.82
C GLY A 71 -1.29 -8.78 -8.99
N GLY A 72 -1.22 -7.95 -7.96
CA GLY A 72 -0.06 -7.90 -7.10
C GLY A 72 -0.09 -8.94 -5.99
N SER A 73 1.07 -9.22 -5.42
CA SER A 73 1.21 -10.12 -4.30
C SER A 73 1.99 -9.43 -3.19
N LEU A 74 1.41 -9.38 -2.02
CA LEU A 74 2.10 -8.82 -0.86
C LEU A 74 3.22 -9.78 -0.44
N HIS A 75 4.45 -9.29 -0.45
CA HIS A 75 5.60 -10.08 -0.06
C HIS A 75 5.89 -9.92 1.43
N SER A 76 5.93 -8.69 1.91
CA SER A 76 6.19 -8.44 3.33
C SER A 76 5.65 -7.08 3.75
N ILE A 77 5.43 -6.96 5.06
CA ILE A 77 5.15 -5.68 5.70
C ILE A 77 6.46 -5.23 6.33
N ASP A 78 7.04 -4.16 5.83
CA ASP A 78 8.38 -3.76 6.23
C ASP A 78 8.40 -2.71 7.33
N GLU A 79 7.31 -1.94 7.47
CA GLU A 79 7.21 -0.94 8.51
C GLU A 79 5.75 -0.67 8.82
N VAL A 80 5.44 -0.47 10.08
CA VAL A 80 4.11 -0.02 10.49
C VAL A 80 4.26 1.08 11.54
N GLU A 81 3.37 2.04 11.47
CA GLU A 81 3.25 3.07 12.49
C GLU A 81 1.81 3.05 12.99
N VAL A 82 1.65 2.80 14.26
CA VAL A 82 0.34 2.67 14.90
C VAL A 82 0.31 3.61 16.08
N SER A 83 -0.82 4.26 16.29
CA SER A 83 -0.98 5.25 17.34
C SER A 83 -2.25 4.97 18.11
N SER A 84 -2.20 5.12 19.44
CA SER A 84 -3.40 5.07 20.25
C SER A 84 -4.08 6.43 20.23
N ALA A 85 -5.40 6.42 20.04
CA ALA A 85 -6.17 7.65 20.12
C ALA A 85 -6.85 7.69 21.49
N ALA A 86 -6.75 8.82 22.16
CA ALA A 86 -7.43 9.01 23.43
C ALA A 86 -8.94 9.05 23.20
N GLU A 87 -9.67 8.38 24.05
CA GLU A 87 -11.13 8.43 23.99
C GLU A 87 -11.64 9.34 25.09
N LYS A 88 -12.67 10.06 24.78
CA LYS A 88 -13.26 11.02 25.71
C LYS A 88 -14.65 10.62 26.11
#